data_9b92b9088c8a28b2b0c2a4c4a92ee4e5
#
_entry.id   9b92b9088c8a28b2b0c2a4c4a92ee4e5
#
_cell.length_a   1.000
_cell.length_b   1.000
_cell.length_c   1.000
_cell.angle_alpha   90.00
_cell.angle_beta   90.00
_cell.angle_gamma   90.00
#
_symmetry.space_group_name_H-M   'P 1'
#
loop_
_entity.id
_entity.type
_entity.pdbx_description
1 polymer ?
#
loop_
_entity_poly.entity_id
_entity_poly.type
_entity_poly.pdbx_seq_one_letter_code
_entity_poly.pdbx_strand_id
1 'polypeptide(L)'
;MANLSIRMYSNCLRRTVSFQVIMPNDPRADVPPMEEKYARRGMKTLFLLHGYTGDSWNWVPEELAAKYNFAIVVPSGENAFWIDGLSTGHEFGKFLGVELVEYMRKTFGLAKTKEDTYVMGFSMGGFGALHTALAYPDTFGTSAAWSSALIVHEVAKMTPGYDNGVANYDYYRECFGEPSKVLESDNNPETLVKKLKAAGKELPEIIMACGTEDFLIERNREMHRFLEEQDVAHEYWEDAGIHDMVFWGKCVQKYVPVMFG
;
A
#
# COMPACT_ATOMS: atom_id res chain seq x y z
N MET A 1 -4.90 13.35 18.57
CA MET A 1 -5.24 12.19 17.70
C MET A 1 -5.81 11.08 18.55
N ALA A 2 -6.99 10.56 18.18
CA ALA A 2 -7.47 9.33 18.79
C ALA A 2 -6.76 8.14 18.15
N ASN A 3 -6.25 7.23 18.97
CA ASN A 3 -5.59 5.99 18.53
C ASN A 3 -6.41 4.79 19.03
N LEU A 4 -6.94 4.01 18.09
CA LEU A 4 -7.79 2.86 18.38
C LEU A 4 -7.05 1.57 17.98
N SER A 5 -6.88 0.65 18.93
CA SER A 5 -6.44 -0.71 18.66
C SER A 5 -7.66 -1.62 18.50
N ILE A 6 -7.82 -2.21 17.35
CA ILE A 6 -8.99 -2.99 16.99
C ILE A 6 -8.61 -4.44 16.76
N ARG A 7 -9.45 -5.35 17.27
CA ARG A 7 -9.36 -6.77 16.98
C ARG A 7 -10.65 -7.24 16.32
N MET A 8 -10.53 -7.90 15.17
CA MET A 8 -11.66 -8.51 14.48
C MET A 8 -11.31 -9.92 14.01
N TYR A 9 -12.31 -10.77 13.80
CA TYR A 9 -12.12 -12.02 13.09
C TYR A 9 -12.12 -11.75 11.59
N SER A 10 -11.08 -12.18 10.90
CA SER A 10 -10.99 -12.11 9.44
C SER A 10 -11.39 -13.43 8.80
N ASN A 11 -12.33 -13.39 7.88
CA ASN A 11 -12.71 -14.56 7.07
C ASN A 11 -11.66 -14.87 6.00
N CYS A 12 -11.00 -13.84 5.44
CA CYS A 12 -9.91 -14.02 4.48
C CYS A 12 -8.69 -14.70 5.13
N LEU A 13 -8.36 -14.30 6.37
CA LEU A 13 -7.18 -14.80 7.08
C LEU A 13 -7.50 -15.93 8.06
N ARG A 14 -8.77 -16.32 8.21
CA ARG A 14 -9.27 -17.42 9.08
C ARG A 14 -8.79 -17.33 10.53
N ARG A 15 -8.55 -16.11 11.04
CA ARG A 15 -8.09 -15.84 12.40
C ARG A 15 -8.50 -14.46 12.89
N THR A 16 -8.33 -14.24 14.18
CA THR A 16 -8.40 -12.90 14.76
C THR A 16 -7.17 -12.11 14.35
N VAL A 17 -7.39 -10.91 13.82
CA VAL A 17 -6.35 -9.96 13.42
C VAL A 17 -6.47 -8.68 14.23
N SER A 18 -5.35 -7.97 14.37
CA SER A 18 -5.28 -6.67 15.03
C SER A 18 -4.80 -5.62 14.05
N PHE A 19 -5.32 -4.41 14.16
CA PHE A 19 -4.88 -3.25 13.39
C PHE A 19 -5.11 -1.96 14.18
N GLN A 20 -4.46 -0.87 13.76
CA GLN A 20 -4.61 0.44 14.37
C GLN A 20 -5.45 1.35 13.47
N VAL A 21 -6.24 2.22 14.10
CA VAL A 21 -6.91 3.34 13.42
C VAL A 21 -6.59 4.62 14.17
N ILE A 22 -6.04 5.59 13.45
CA ILE A 22 -5.66 6.89 14.00
C ILE A 22 -6.54 7.93 13.35
N MET A 23 -7.24 8.73 14.17
CA MET A 23 -8.21 9.71 13.69
C MET A 23 -7.99 11.10 14.31
N PRO A 24 -8.06 12.17 13.50
CA PRO A 24 -7.93 13.56 13.98
C PRO A 24 -9.25 14.10 14.52
N ASN A 25 -9.90 13.39 15.44
CA ASN A 25 -11.22 13.77 15.98
C ASN A 25 -11.20 14.27 17.43
N ASP A 26 -10.01 14.48 17.99
CA ASP A 26 -9.79 14.98 19.36
C ASP A 26 -8.79 16.16 19.35
N PRO A 27 -9.20 17.32 18.81
CA PRO A 27 -8.30 18.47 18.72
C PRO A 27 -7.89 18.95 20.12
N ARG A 28 -6.62 19.26 20.29
CA ARG A 28 -6.10 19.86 21.51
C ARG A 28 -6.39 21.36 21.52
N ALA A 29 -6.74 21.91 22.67
CA ALA A 29 -7.05 23.33 22.81
C ALA A 29 -5.83 24.26 22.66
N ASP A 30 -4.61 23.71 22.80
CA ASP A 30 -3.34 24.42 22.72
C ASP A 30 -2.66 24.35 21.33
N VAL A 31 -3.31 23.75 20.35
CA VAL A 31 -2.85 23.73 18.95
C VAL A 31 -3.81 24.50 18.04
N PRO A 32 -3.31 25.12 16.96
CA PRO A 32 -4.18 25.77 16.00
C PRO A 32 -5.26 24.81 15.47
N PRO A 33 -6.50 25.27 15.30
CA PRO A 33 -7.55 24.45 14.72
C PRO A 33 -7.21 24.08 13.28
N MET A 34 -7.75 22.94 12.83
CA MET A 34 -7.68 22.53 11.44
C MET A 34 -8.24 23.63 10.53
N GLU A 35 -7.63 23.83 9.36
CA GLU A 35 -8.13 24.76 8.36
C GLU A 35 -9.57 24.42 7.95
N GLU A 36 -10.43 25.42 7.82
CA GLU A 36 -11.87 25.25 7.59
C GLU A 36 -12.17 24.43 6.35
N LYS A 37 -11.37 24.56 5.29
CA LYS A 37 -11.53 23.78 4.05
C LYS A 37 -11.38 22.27 4.28
N TYR A 38 -10.52 21.85 5.20
CA TYR A 38 -10.35 20.43 5.56
C TYR A 38 -11.38 19.97 6.59
N ALA A 39 -11.78 20.86 7.52
CA ALA A 39 -12.79 20.55 8.51
C ALA A 39 -14.19 20.35 7.89
N ARG A 40 -14.50 21.06 6.81
CA ARG A 40 -15.80 20.98 6.12
C ARG A 40 -15.96 19.77 5.20
N ARG A 41 -14.85 19.21 4.70
CA ARG A 41 -14.92 18.00 3.85
C ARG A 41 -15.04 16.75 4.71
N GLY A 42 -15.54 15.65 4.12
CA GLY A 42 -15.49 14.34 4.74
C GLY A 42 -14.05 13.91 5.05
N MET A 43 -13.86 13.18 6.15
CA MET A 43 -12.56 12.61 6.51
C MET A 43 -12.14 11.57 5.45
N LYS A 44 -10.98 11.78 4.81
CA LYS A 44 -10.37 10.82 3.90
C LYS A 44 -9.73 9.69 4.68
N THR A 45 -9.41 8.59 4.01
CA THR A 45 -8.87 7.40 4.66
C THR A 45 -7.60 6.92 3.95
N LEU A 46 -6.53 6.79 4.69
CA LEU A 46 -5.25 6.24 4.25
C LEU A 46 -5.04 4.86 4.86
N PHE A 47 -4.88 3.84 4.03
CA PHE A 47 -4.36 2.53 4.45
C PHE A 47 -2.84 2.56 4.32
N LEU A 48 -2.13 2.47 5.46
CA LEU A 48 -0.67 2.54 5.52
C LEU A 48 -0.08 1.15 5.72
N LEU A 49 0.68 0.70 4.72
CA LEU A 49 1.21 -0.65 4.63
C LEU A 49 2.68 -0.71 5.04
N HIS A 50 2.99 -1.55 6.01
CA HIS A 50 4.36 -1.77 6.49
C HIS A 50 5.20 -2.57 5.49
N GLY A 51 6.53 -2.46 5.61
CA GLY A 51 7.52 -3.26 4.90
C GLY A 51 7.68 -4.68 5.47
N TYR A 52 8.58 -5.46 4.87
CA TYR A 52 8.95 -6.80 5.35
C TYR A 52 9.41 -6.75 6.81
N THR A 53 8.99 -7.70 7.63
CA THR A 53 9.18 -7.78 9.09
C THR A 53 8.47 -6.71 9.93
N GLY A 54 7.67 -5.84 9.32
CA GLY A 54 6.84 -4.87 10.04
C GLY A 54 5.52 -5.46 10.54
N ASP A 55 4.74 -4.62 11.20
CA ASP A 55 3.40 -4.95 11.70
C ASP A 55 2.48 -3.71 11.74
N SER A 56 1.35 -3.81 12.44
CA SER A 56 0.41 -2.69 12.63
C SER A 56 0.91 -1.57 13.56
N TRP A 57 2.06 -1.73 14.18
CA TRP A 57 2.73 -0.71 15.01
C TRP A 57 3.84 -0.03 14.22
N ASN A 58 3.46 0.74 13.22
CA ASN A 58 4.40 1.43 12.35
C ASN A 58 4.43 2.94 12.65
N TRP A 59 5.46 3.60 12.15
CA TRP A 59 5.48 5.05 12.11
C TRP A 59 4.30 5.57 11.26
N VAL A 60 3.61 6.60 11.76
CA VAL A 60 2.46 7.20 11.10
C VAL A 60 2.61 8.73 11.05
N PRO A 61 2.17 9.41 9.98
CA PRO A 61 2.26 10.85 9.83
C PRO A 61 1.11 11.57 10.56
N GLU A 62 1.03 11.45 11.88
CA GLU A 62 -0.08 11.98 12.68
C GLU A 62 -0.30 13.49 12.51
N GLU A 63 0.78 14.28 12.45
CA GLU A 63 0.69 15.72 12.27
C GLU A 63 0.06 16.10 10.93
N LEU A 64 0.41 15.38 9.87
CA LEU A 64 -0.18 15.57 8.55
C LEU A 64 -1.64 15.09 8.51
N ALA A 65 -1.96 13.99 9.19
CA ALA A 65 -3.33 13.53 9.33
C ALA A 65 -4.21 14.55 10.05
N ALA A 66 -3.71 15.13 11.13
CA ALA A 66 -4.39 16.22 11.85
C ALA A 66 -4.57 17.47 10.98
N LYS A 67 -3.54 17.83 10.21
CA LYS A 67 -3.57 19.01 9.34
C LYS A 67 -4.56 18.87 8.19
N TYR A 68 -4.55 17.71 7.52
CA TYR A 68 -5.29 17.48 6.27
C TYR A 68 -6.57 16.65 6.44
N ASN A 69 -7.03 16.39 7.65
CA ASN A 69 -8.25 15.65 7.96
C ASN A 69 -8.36 14.29 7.26
N PHE A 70 -7.47 13.38 7.59
CA PHE A 70 -7.60 11.99 7.15
C PHE A 70 -7.33 11.00 8.28
N ALA A 71 -8.08 9.90 8.27
CA ALA A 71 -7.82 8.76 9.15
C ALA A 71 -6.71 7.88 8.57
N ILE A 72 -5.89 7.27 9.43
CA ILE A 72 -4.87 6.30 9.03
C ILE A 72 -5.28 4.94 9.57
N VAL A 73 -5.40 3.95 8.70
CA VAL A 73 -5.63 2.54 9.03
C VAL A 73 -4.33 1.80 8.82
N VAL A 74 -3.80 1.19 9.88
CA VAL A 74 -2.52 0.48 9.85
C VAL A 74 -2.77 -1.01 10.12
N PRO A 75 -3.02 -1.82 9.08
CA PRO A 75 -3.17 -3.26 9.21
C PRO A 75 -1.82 -3.98 9.40
N SER A 76 -1.86 -5.24 9.79
CA SER A 76 -0.72 -6.15 9.68
C SER A 76 -0.92 -7.08 8.48
N GLY A 77 0.06 -7.08 7.56
CA GLY A 77 0.14 -7.95 6.40
C GLY A 77 1.13 -9.08 6.57
N GLU A 78 1.70 -9.24 7.78
CA GLU A 78 2.79 -10.17 8.05
C GLU A 78 3.91 -10.01 7.00
N ASN A 79 4.50 -11.11 6.53
CA ASN A 79 5.46 -11.09 5.43
C ASN A 79 4.83 -11.60 4.11
N ALA A 80 3.55 -11.26 3.83
CA ALA A 80 2.77 -11.86 2.74
C ALA A 80 2.67 -10.99 1.47
N PHE A 81 3.50 -9.97 1.31
CA PHE A 81 3.49 -9.03 0.16
C PHE A 81 2.13 -8.38 -0.12
N TRP A 82 1.17 -8.45 0.82
CA TRP A 82 -0.18 -7.88 0.68
C TRP A 82 -0.99 -8.47 -0.49
N ILE A 83 -0.69 -9.70 -0.89
CA ILE A 83 -1.35 -10.45 -1.96
C ILE A 83 -1.94 -11.76 -1.43
N ASP A 84 -2.77 -12.40 -2.24
CA ASP A 84 -3.40 -13.67 -1.86
C ASP A 84 -2.42 -14.82 -2.10
N GLY A 85 -1.97 -15.45 -1.00
CA GLY A 85 -1.10 -16.61 -1.01
C GLY A 85 -1.83 -17.91 -1.36
N LEU A 86 -1.08 -19.00 -1.49
CA LEU A 86 -1.62 -20.30 -1.87
C LEU A 86 -2.40 -20.99 -0.75
N SER A 87 -2.00 -20.78 0.50
CA SER A 87 -2.56 -21.50 1.64
C SER A 87 -3.87 -20.89 2.14
N THR A 88 -4.74 -21.71 2.68
CA THR A 88 -5.97 -21.27 3.33
C THR A 88 -5.68 -20.30 4.47
N GLY A 89 -6.36 -19.15 4.47
CA GLY A 89 -6.16 -18.11 5.49
C GLY A 89 -4.99 -17.16 5.17
N HIS A 90 -4.50 -17.14 3.93
CA HIS A 90 -3.46 -16.24 3.44
C HIS A 90 -3.97 -15.30 2.32
N GLU A 91 -5.26 -14.98 2.30
CA GLU A 91 -5.85 -14.05 1.33
C GLU A 91 -5.65 -12.58 1.79
N PHE A 92 -4.39 -12.12 1.86
CA PHE A 92 -4.07 -10.77 2.36
C PHE A 92 -4.49 -9.65 1.40
N GLY A 93 -4.51 -9.91 0.11
CA GLY A 93 -5.03 -8.98 -0.90
C GLY A 93 -6.52 -8.73 -0.72
N LYS A 94 -7.33 -9.79 -0.57
CA LYS A 94 -8.76 -9.67 -0.28
C LYS A 94 -9.03 -9.09 1.11
N PHE A 95 -8.24 -9.47 2.10
CA PHE A 95 -8.35 -8.88 3.44
C PHE A 95 -8.22 -7.37 3.37
N LEU A 96 -7.18 -6.86 2.73
CA LEU A 96 -6.94 -5.43 2.60
C LEU A 96 -7.95 -4.76 1.66
N GLY A 97 -8.10 -5.29 0.44
CA GLY A 97 -8.85 -4.64 -0.64
C GLY A 97 -10.37 -4.69 -0.51
N VAL A 98 -10.88 -5.65 0.27
CA VAL A 98 -12.32 -5.88 0.43
C VAL A 98 -12.72 -5.88 1.90
N GLU A 99 -12.27 -6.88 2.68
CA GLU A 99 -12.80 -7.14 4.03
C GLU A 99 -12.54 -5.98 4.99
N LEU A 100 -11.31 -5.48 5.04
CA LEU A 100 -10.94 -4.39 5.94
C LEU A 100 -11.58 -3.06 5.50
N VAL A 101 -11.61 -2.77 4.21
CA VAL A 101 -12.29 -1.57 3.69
C VAL A 101 -13.78 -1.58 4.03
N GLU A 102 -14.47 -2.70 3.82
CA GLU A 102 -15.88 -2.83 4.18
C GLU A 102 -16.12 -2.71 5.67
N TYR A 103 -15.22 -3.27 6.50
CA TYR A 103 -15.27 -3.10 7.94
C TYR A 103 -15.15 -1.61 8.33
N MET A 104 -14.22 -0.86 7.71
CA MET A 104 -14.05 0.57 7.96
C MET A 104 -15.27 1.38 7.51
N ARG A 105 -15.85 1.05 6.37
CA ARG A 105 -17.11 1.66 5.87
C ARG A 105 -18.26 1.47 6.83
N LYS A 106 -18.49 0.24 7.23
CA LYS A 106 -19.63 -0.15 8.07
C LYS A 106 -19.50 0.35 9.51
N THR A 107 -18.30 0.25 10.09
CA THR A 107 -18.09 0.50 11.52
C THR A 107 -17.82 1.97 11.83
N PHE A 108 -17.03 2.64 10.97
CA PHE A 108 -16.53 3.99 11.23
C PHE A 108 -17.04 5.03 10.21
N GLY A 109 -17.69 4.60 9.13
CA GLY A 109 -18.10 5.49 8.05
C GLY A 109 -16.91 6.12 7.30
N LEU A 110 -15.76 5.44 7.29
CA LEU A 110 -14.53 5.81 6.58
C LEU A 110 -14.43 5.10 5.23
N ALA A 111 -13.51 5.54 4.36
CA ALA A 111 -13.24 4.95 3.04
C ALA A 111 -14.53 4.76 2.19
N LYS A 112 -15.42 5.76 2.16
CA LYS A 112 -16.76 5.64 1.57
C LYS A 112 -16.74 5.52 0.06
N THR A 113 -15.90 6.28 -0.60
CA THR A 113 -15.75 6.29 -2.06
C THR A 113 -14.30 6.00 -2.42
N LYS A 114 -14.01 5.71 -3.70
CA LYS A 114 -12.64 5.49 -4.14
C LYS A 114 -11.81 6.77 -4.01
N GLU A 115 -12.40 7.95 -4.24
CA GLU A 115 -11.75 9.26 -4.15
C GLU A 115 -11.36 9.64 -2.71
N ASP A 116 -12.00 9.01 -1.72
CA ASP A 116 -11.70 9.19 -0.31
C ASP A 116 -10.81 8.07 0.27
N THR A 117 -10.41 7.11 -0.58
CA THR A 117 -9.70 5.89 -0.14
C THR A 117 -8.32 5.82 -0.80
N TYR A 118 -7.29 5.91 0.02
CA TYR A 118 -5.88 5.96 -0.36
C TYR A 118 -5.14 4.76 0.22
N VAL A 119 -4.15 4.27 -0.51
CA VAL A 119 -3.22 3.26 0.02
C VAL A 119 -1.78 3.73 -0.17
N MET A 120 -0.97 3.62 0.87
CA MET A 120 0.43 4.03 0.88
C MET A 120 1.28 2.97 1.59
N GLY A 121 2.49 2.78 1.12
CA GLY A 121 3.43 1.89 1.79
C GLY A 121 4.85 2.03 1.29
N PHE A 122 5.78 1.35 1.96
CA PHE A 122 7.20 1.33 1.61
C PHE A 122 7.72 -0.11 1.55
N SER A 123 8.72 -0.36 0.70
CA SER A 123 9.33 -1.68 0.52
C SER A 123 8.29 -2.72 0.10
N MET A 124 8.11 -3.81 0.85
CA MET A 124 7.01 -4.78 0.67
C MET A 124 5.65 -4.07 0.68
N GLY A 125 5.44 -3.08 1.56
CA GLY A 125 4.22 -2.28 1.60
C GLY A 125 4.06 -1.36 0.39
N GLY A 126 5.16 -0.90 -0.22
CA GLY A 126 5.14 -0.16 -1.48
C GLY A 126 4.66 -1.03 -2.65
N PHE A 127 5.15 -2.26 -2.74
CA PHE A 127 4.60 -3.26 -3.64
C PHE A 127 3.11 -3.49 -3.37
N GLY A 128 2.75 -3.71 -2.09
CA GLY A 128 1.37 -3.91 -1.66
C GLY A 128 0.45 -2.74 -2.02
N ALA A 129 0.89 -1.50 -1.85
CA ALA A 129 0.11 -0.32 -2.18
C ALA A 129 -0.19 -0.23 -3.67
N LEU A 130 0.83 -0.40 -4.52
CA LEU A 130 0.66 -0.40 -5.97
C LEU A 130 -0.24 -1.56 -6.43
N HIS A 131 0.06 -2.78 -5.98
CA HIS A 131 -0.70 -3.97 -6.33
C HIS A 131 -2.17 -3.85 -5.91
N THR A 132 -2.43 -3.47 -4.65
CA THR A 132 -3.79 -3.39 -4.12
C THR A 132 -4.64 -2.38 -4.86
N ALA A 133 -4.11 -1.19 -5.16
CA ALA A 133 -4.86 -0.18 -5.90
C ALA A 133 -5.18 -0.66 -7.34
N LEU A 134 -4.26 -1.35 -8.00
CA LEU A 134 -4.48 -1.93 -9.32
C LEU A 134 -5.45 -3.14 -9.30
N ALA A 135 -5.41 -3.97 -8.25
CA ALA A 135 -6.31 -5.11 -8.11
C ALA A 135 -7.74 -4.69 -7.72
N TYR A 136 -7.89 -3.58 -7.00
CA TYR A 136 -9.16 -3.06 -6.52
C TYR A 136 -9.38 -1.58 -6.93
N PRO A 137 -9.40 -1.27 -8.24
CA PRO A 137 -9.43 0.11 -8.75
C PRO A 137 -10.76 0.84 -8.47
N ASP A 138 -11.82 0.09 -8.17
CA ASP A 138 -13.12 0.63 -7.76
C ASP A 138 -13.17 0.95 -6.25
N THR A 139 -12.11 0.59 -5.51
CA THR A 139 -11.98 0.82 -4.06
C THR A 139 -10.98 1.91 -3.72
N PHE A 140 -9.81 1.90 -4.36
CA PHE A 140 -8.72 2.84 -4.09
C PHE A 140 -8.55 3.82 -5.24
N GLY A 141 -8.66 5.12 -4.95
CA GLY A 141 -8.44 6.17 -5.94
C GLY A 141 -6.98 6.51 -6.16
N THR A 142 -6.14 6.35 -5.12
CA THR A 142 -4.72 6.73 -5.17
C THR A 142 -3.85 5.70 -4.48
N SER A 143 -2.73 5.36 -5.12
CA SER A 143 -1.63 4.56 -4.58
C SER A 143 -0.37 5.41 -4.43
N ALA A 144 0.28 5.35 -3.27
CA ALA A 144 1.59 5.95 -3.02
C ALA A 144 2.59 4.87 -2.58
N ALA A 145 3.60 4.62 -3.42
CA ALA A 145 4.45 3.44 -3.32
C ALA A 145 5.94 3.84 -3.23
N TRP A 146 6.53 3.70 -2.04
CA TRP A 146 7.89 4.14 -1.76
C TRP A 146 8.87 2.97 -1.74
N SER A 147 10.00 3.09 -2.47
CA SER A 147 11.05 2.05 -2.53
C SER A 147 10.45 0.66 -2.70
N SER A 148 9.55 0.49 -3.66
CA SER A 148 8.69 -0.68 -3.77
C SER A 148 9.47 -1.96 -4.07
N ALA A 149 9.17 -3.04 -3.34
CA ALA A 149 9.78 -4.36 -3.56
C ALA A 149 9.15 -5.07 -4.79
N LEU A 150 9.32 -4.50 -5.98
CA LEU A 150 8.81 -4.98 -7.26
C LEU A 150 9.66 -6.15 -7.80
N ILE A 151 9.70 -7.23 -7.04
CA ILE A 151 10.60 -8.39 -7.25
C ILE A 151 9.98 -9.52 -8.10
N VAL A 152 8.88 -9.28 -8.77
CA VAL A 152 8.14 -10.33 -9.51
C VAL A 152 9.00 -10.98 -10.58
N HIS A 153 9.86 -10.20 -11.26
CA HIS A 153 10.78 -10.73 -12.29
C HIS A 153 11.91 -11.60 -11.71
N GLU A 154 12.31 -11.39 -10.44
CA GLU A 154 13.21 -12.26 -9.72
C GLU A 154 12.50 -13.54 -9.29
N VAL A 155 11.30 -13.41 -8.75
CA VAL A 155 10.48 -14.56 -8.35
C VAL A 155 10.26 -15.49 -9.53
N ALA A 156 10.00 -14.96 -10.72
CA ALA A 156 9.80 -15.74 -11.94
C ALA A 156 10.99 -16.67 -12.32
N LYS A 157 12.19 -16.32 -11.84
CA LYS A 157 13.43 -17.07 -12.14
C LYS A 157 13.81 -18.06 -11.03
N MET A 158 13.09 -18.06 -9.91
CA MET A 158 13.41 -18.92 -8.77
C MET A 158 13.07 -20.39 -9.08
N THR A 159 13.90 -21.27 -8.58
CA THR A 159 13.76 -22.73 -8.70
C THR A 159 13.83 -23.39 -7.33
N PRO A 160 13.30 -24.62 -7.17
CA PRO A 160 13.42 -25.35 -5.90
C PRO A 160 14.86 -25.36 -5.37
N GLY A 161 15.03 -25.07 -4.10
CA GLY A 161 16.33 -24.93 -3.46
C GLY A 161 16.90 -23.50 -3.44
N TYR A 162 16.23 -22.53 -4.07
CA TYR A 162 16.61 -21.13 -3.98
C TYR A 162 16.48 -20.62 -2.54
N ASP A 163 17.49 -19.87 -2.09
CA ASP A 163 17.50 -19.11 -0.84
C ASP A 163 18.44 -17.90 -1.01
N ASN A 164 17.99 -16.72 -0.67
CA ASN A 164 18.77 -15.48 -0.76
C ASN A 164 19.20 -14.92 0.60
N GLY A 165 19.04 -15.68 1.67
CA GLY A 165 19.32 -15.25 3.04
C GLY A 165 18.21 -14.39 3.67
N VAL A 166 17.24 -13.92 2.88
CA VAL A 166 16.03 -13.24 3.35
C VAL A 166 14.88 -14.23 3.43
N ALA A 167 14.66 -15.00 2.35
CA ALA A 167 13.65 -16.03 2.28
C ALA A 167 14.00 -17.09 1.23
N ASN A 168 13.37 -18.26 1.38
CA ASN A 168 13.58 -19.41 0.48
C ASN A 168 12.50 -19.50 -0.61
N TYR A 169 12.70 -20.46 -1.52
CA TYR A 169 11.77 -20.75 -2.63
C TYR A 169 10.34 -20.98 -2.16
N ASP A 170 10.14 -21.76 -1.10
CA ASP A 170 8.80 -22.14 -0.63
C ASP A 170 8.02 -20.93 -0.11
N TYR A 171 8.70 -20.01 0.55
CA TYR A 171 8.10 -18.74 0.97
C TYR A 171 7.65 -17.88 -0.23
N TYR A 172 8.53 -17.69 -1.22
CA TYR A 172 8.17 -16.89 -2.41
C TYR A 172 7.04 -17.56 -3.21
N ARG A 173 7.06 -18.88 -3.32
CA ARG A 173 5.99 -19.64 -3.94
C ARG A 173 4.68 -19.53 -3.16
N GLU A 174 4.73 -19.56 -1.83
CA GLU A 174 3.54 -19.36 -1.00
C GLU A 174 2.92 -17.97 -1.25
N CYS A 175 3.73 -16.92 -1.29
CA CYS A 175 3.23 -15.56 -1.49
C CYS A 175 2.75 -15.30 -2.92
N PHE A 176 3.57 -15.62 -3.92
CA PHE A 176 3.38 -15.19 -5.31
C PHE A 176 2.74 -16.25 -6.22
N GLY A 177 2.55 -17.47 -5.72
CA GLY A 177 2.13 -18.60 -6.53
C GLY A 177 3.31 -19.26 -7.25
N GLU A 178 3.02 -20.08 -8.26
CA GLU A 178 4.05 -20.79 -9.04
C GLU A 178 4.99 -19.79 -9.74
N PRO A 179 6.30 -19.78 -9.46
CA PRO A 179 7.24 -18.82 -10.02
C PRO A 179 7.20 -18.74 -11.55
N SER A 180 7.10 -19.88 -12.23
CA SER A 180 7.04 -19.95 -13.71
C SER A 180 5.78 -19.28 -14.30
N LYS A 181 4.78 -18.96 -13.49
CA LYS A 181 3.50 -18.36 -13.93
C LYS A 181 3.28 -16.96 -13.39
N VAL A 182 4.14 -16.48 -12.49
CA VAL A 182 3.89 -15.26 -11.75
C VAL A 182 3.79 -14.02 -12.64
N LEU A 183 4.57 -13.96 -13.73
CA LEU A 183 4.54 -12.80 -14.66
C LEU A 183 3.19 -12.65 -15.38
N GLU A 184 2.44 -13.73 -15.57
CA GLU A 184 1.13 -13.73 -16.21
C GLU A 184 -0.02 -13.68 -15.19
N SER A 185 0.28 -13.78 -13.90
CA SER A 185 -0.70 -13.81 -12.83
C SER A 185 -1.14 -12.42 -12.40
N ASP A 186 -2.22 -12.34 -11.63
CA ASP A 186 -2.69 -11.10 -11.02
C ASP A 186 -1.78 -10.63 -9.87
N ASN A 187 -0.81 -11.43 -9.42
CA ASN A 187 0.21 -11.02 -8.47
C ASN A 187 1.30 -10.13 -9.10
N ASN A 188 1.29 -9.96 -10.43
CA ASN A 188 2.16 -9.03 -11.14
C ASN A 188 1.43 -7.71 -11.43
N PRO A 189 1.87 -6.56 -10.85
CA PRO A 189 1.28 -5.25 -11.13
C PRO A 189 1.24 -4.89 -12.62
N GLU A 190 2.25 -5.28 -13.40
CA GLU A 190 2.26 -5.04 -14.85
C GLU A 190 1.10 -5.75 -15.55
N THR A 191 0.78 -6.98 -15.14
CA THR A 191 -0.34 -7.75 -15.67
C THR A 191 -1.67 -7.09 -15.32
N LEU A 192 -1.82 -6.55 -14.11
CA LEU A 192 -3.00 -5.81 -13.69
C LEU A 192 -3.20 -4.54 -14.52
N VAL A 193 -2.13 -3.76 -14.75
CA VAL A 193 -2.18 -2.58 -15.64
C VAL A 193 -2.68 -2.97 -17.03
N LYS A 194 -2.08 -3.99 -17.66
CA LYS A 194 -2.50 -4.46 -18.98
C LYS A 194 -3.97 -4.90 -19.03
N LYS A 195 -4.43 -5.62 -17.99
CA LYS A 195 -5.83 -6.07 -17.88
C LYS A 195 -6.80 -4.90 -17.72
N LEU A 196 -6.49 -3.93 -16.87
CA LEU A 196 -7.33 -2.74 -16.68
C LEU A 196 -7.45 -1.94 -17.97
N LYS A 197 -6.35 -1.69 -18.67
CA LYS A 197 -6.36 -1.00 -19.97
C LYS A 197 -7.17 -1.76 -21.02
N ALA A 198 -6.98 -3.05 -21.13
CA ALA A 198 -7.73 -3.88 -22.08
C ALA A 198 -9.23 -3.90 -21.76
N ALA A 199 -9.61 -3.76 -20.49
CA ALA A 199 -11.01 -3.66 -20.06
C ALA A 199 -11.58 -2.25 -20.17
N GLY A 200 -10.80 -1.24 -20.56
CA GLY A 200 -11.21 0.17 -20.60
C GLY A 200 -11.53 0.74 -19.21
N LYS A 201 -10.97 0.16 -18.14
CA LYS A 201 -11.14 0.65 -16.78
C LYS A 201 -10.17 1.78 -16.47
N GLU A 202 -10.66 2.75 -15.69
CA GLU A 202 -9.83 3.80 -15.11
C GLU A 202 -8.82 3.21 -14.12
N LEU A 203 -7.56 3.59 -14.25
CA LEU A 203 -6.53 3.22 -13.29
C LEU A 203 -6.57 4.17 -12.08
N PRO A 204 -6.11 3.73 -10.90
CA PRO A 204 -5.91 4.64 -9.78
C PRO A 204 -4.81 5.67 -10.11
N GLU A 205 -4.80 6.79 -9.42
CA GLU A 205 -3.64 7.68 -9.41
C GLU A 205 -2.44 6.94 -8.80
N ILE A 206 -1.31 6.96 -9.50
CA ILE A 206 -0.10 6.23 -9.09
C ILE A 206 0.99 7.24 -8.77
N ILE A 207 1.52 7.19 -7.55
CA ILE A 207 2.67 7.97 -7.11
C ILE A 207 3.75 6.99 -6.65
N MET A 208 4.94 7.09 -7.23
CA MET A 208 6.07 6.23 -6.89
C MET A 208 7.30 7.07 -6.56
N ALA A 209 8.11 6.61 -5.62
CA ALA A 209 9.41 7.23 -5.33
C ALA A 209 10.42 6.18 -4.84
N CYS A 210 11.70 6.41 -5.15
CA CYS A 210 12.79 5.57 -4.69
C CYS A 210 14.07 6.39 -4.49
N GLY A 211 14.86 6.05 -3.46
CA GLY A 211 16.15 6.64 -3.24
C GLY A 211 17.18 6.19 -4.28
N THR A 212 18.06 7.09 -4.73
CA THR A 212 19.06 6.77 -5.78
C THR A 212 20.10 5.75 -5.34
N GLU A 213 20.32 5.59 -4.03
CA GLU A 213 21.21 4.61 -3.42
C GLU A 213 20.46 3.42 -2.80
N ASP A 214 19.15 3.32 -3.06
CA ASP A 214 18.30 2.20 -2.61
C ASP A 214 18.59 0.95 -3.46
N PHE A 215 18.73 -0.21 -2.82
CA PHE A 215 18.97 -1.48 -3.53
C PHE A 215 17.78 -1.92 -4.43
N LEU A 216 16.61 -1.31 -4.28
CA LEU A 216 15.43 -1.54 -5.13
C LEU A 216 15.27 -0.50 -6.25
N ILE A 217 16.22 0.44 -6.40
CA ILE A 217 16.06 1.55 -7.36
C ILE A 217 15.82 1.05 -8.79
N GLU A 218 16.56 0.06 -9.27
CA GLU A 218 16.39 -0.44 -10.63
C GLU A 218 15.01 -1.08 -10.85
N ARG A 219 14.44 -1.74 -9.85
CA ARG A 219 13.09 -2.31 -9.92
C ARG A 219 12.01 -1.24 -10.02
N ASN A 220 12.20 -0.13 -9.31
CA ASN A 220 11.30 1.02 -9.38
C ASN A 220 11.42 1.74 -10.72
N ARG A 221 12.64 1.88 -11.27
CA ARG A 221 12.88 2.41 -12.62
C ARG A 221 12.28 1.53 -13.72
N GLU A 222 12.38 0.20 -13.58
CA GLU A 222 11.76 -0.75 -14.51
C GLU A 222 10.24 -0.55 -14.56
N MET A 223 9.59 -0.44 -13.40
CA MET A 223 8.15 -0.19 -13.34
C MET A 223 7.77 1.21 -13.87
N HIS A 224 8.56 2.23 -13.59
CA HIS A 224 8.36 3.57 -14.15
C HIS A 224 8.39 3.53 -15.69
N ARG A 225 9.43 2.94 -16.30
CA ARG A 225 9.52 2.77 -17.76
C ARG A 225 8.35 1.97 -18.32
N PHE A 226 7.96 0.89 -17.65
CA PHE A 226 6.80 0.10 -18.05
C PHE A 226 5.51 0.95 -18.07
N LEU A 227 5.26 1.77 -17.05
CA LEU A 227 4.09 2.64 -17.01
C LEU A 227 4.12 3.69 -18.13
N GLU A 228 5.30 4.25 -18.44
CA GLU A 228 5.49 5.16 -19.60
C GLU A 228 5.18 4.43 -20.92
N GLU A 229 5.73 3.23 -21.13
CA GLU A 229 5.48 2.41 -22.34
C GLU A 229 3.99 2.04 -22.50
N GLN A 230 3.28 1.96 -21.39
CA GLN A 230 1.83 1.71 -21.38
C GLN A 230 1.00 2.99 -21.46
N ASP A 231 1.56 4.18 -21.63
CA ASP A 231 0.85 5.48 -21.56
C ASP A 231 -0.03 5.60 -20.29
N VAL A 232 0.50 5.19 -19.14
CA VAL A 232 -0.16 5.33 -17.84
C VAL A 232 0.35 6.58 -17.14
N ALA A 233 -0.55 7.54 -16.91
CA ALA A 233 -0.20 8.73 -16.14
C ALA A 233 0.17 8.35 -14.70
N HIS A 234 1.33 8.79 -14.24
CA HIS A 234 1.83 8.55 -12.89
C HIS A 234 2.87 9.59 -12.51
N GLU A 235 3.06 9.77 -11.21
CA GLU A 235 4.16 10.56 -10.65
C GLU A 235 5.30 9.62 -10.28
N TYR A 236 6.53 9.95 -10.69
CA TYR A 236 7.73 9.24 -10.30
C TYR A 236 8.80 10.21 -9.81
N TRP A 237 9.39 9.95 -8.65
CA TRP A 237 10.41 10.80 -8.05
C TRP A 237 11.60 10.01 -7.52
N GLU A 238 12.80 10.45 -7.87
CA GLU A 238 14.06 10.00 -7.29
C GLU A 238 14.76 11.16 -6.56
N ASP A 239 15.41 10.85 -5.47
CA ASP A 239 16.30 11.77 -4.75
C ASP A 239 17.36 10.97 -4.00
N ALA A 240 18.42 11.64 -3.57
CA ALA A 240 19.46 11.04 -2.73
C ALA A 240 18.85 10.40 -1.47
N GLY A 241 19.11 9.12 -1.29
CA GLY A 241 18.59 8.33 -0.17
C GLY A 241 18.74 6.84 -0.36
N ILE A 242 18.77 6.13 0.75
CA ILE A 242 18.85 4.68 0.83
C ILE A 242 17.48 4.09 1.23
N HIS A 243 17.41 2.80 1.44
CA HIS A 243 16.21 2.07 1.87
C HIS A 243 15.89 2.29 3.34
N ASP A 244 15.43 3.47 3.73
CA ASP A 244 15.21 3.83 5.12
C ASP A 244 14.06 4.83 5.36
N MET A 245 13.74 5.00 6.65
CA MET A 245 12.71 5.95 7.09
C MET A 245 13.06 7.42 6.82
N VAL A 246 14.33 7.76 6.60
CA VAL A 246 14.74 9.14 6.28
C VAL A 246 14.24 9.49 4.88
N PHE A 247 14.49 8.61 3.91
CA PHE A 247 13.97 8.80 2.56
C PHE A 247 12.44 8.75 2.49
N TRP A 248 11.83 7.75 3.13
CA TRP A 248 10.35 7.62 3.14
C TRP A 248 9.68 8.78 3.86
N GLY A 249 10.29 9.34 4.90
CA GLY A 249 9.83 10.58 5.53
C GLY A 249 9.82 11.77 4.57
N LYS A 250 10.84 11.93 3.72
CA LYS A 250 10.85 12.95 2.65
C LYS A 250 9.68 12.72 1.67
N CYS A 251 9.44 11.47 1.25
CA CYS A 251 8.32 11.13 0.36
C CYS A 251 6.99 11.55 0.97
N VAL A 252 6.75 11.21 2.23
CA VAL A 252 5.51 11.55 2.94
C VAL A 252 5.34 13.07 3.06
N GLN A 253 6.38 13.81 3.44
CA GLN A 253 6.32 15.27 3.53
C GLN A 253 6.04 15.93 2.17
N LYS A 254 6.54 15.36 1.09
CA LYS A 254 6.33 15.85 -0.28
C LYS A 254 4.91 15.55 -0.78
N TYR A 255 4.45 14.31 -0.64
CA TYR A 255 3.27 13.82 -1.35
C TYR A 255 1.97 13.83 -0.53
N VAL A 256 2.01 13.73 0.80
CA VAL A 256 0.78 13.85 1.60
C VAL A 256 0.06 15.19 1.37
N PRO A 257 0.75 16.35 1.25
CA PRO A 257 0.11 17.60 0.86
C PRO A 257 -0.53 17.57 -0.54
N VAL A 258 0.01 16.81 -1.48
CA VAL A 258 -0.54 16.64 -2.83
C VAL A 258 -1.79 15.76 -2.79
N MET A 259 -1.74 14.65 -2.05
CA MET A 259 -2.83 13.68 -1.94
C MET A 259 -4.04 14.21 -1.15
N PHE A 260 -3.80 15.01 -0.12
CA PHE A 260 -4.82 15.40 0.86
C PHE A 260 -5.03 16.91 0.97
N GLY A 261 -4.23 17.73 0.29
CA GLY A 261 -4.25 19.19 0.34
C GLY A 261 -5.40 19.91 -0.38
#